data_25ed6b4bc8029a50bae3ecb48c0b2db7
#
_entry.id   25ed6b4bc8029a50bae3ecb48c0b2db7
#
_cell.length_a   1.000
_cell.length_b   1.000
_cell.length_c   1.000
_cell.angle_alpha   90.00
_cell.angle_beta   90.00
_cell.angle_gamma   90.00
#
_symmetry.space_group_name_H-M   'P 1'
#
loop_
_entity.id
_entity.type
_entity.pdbx_description
1 polymer ?
#
loop_
_entity_poly.entity_id
_entity_poly.type
_entity_poly.pdbx_seq_one_letter_code
_entity_poly.pdbx_strand_id
1 'polypeptide(L)'
;MAVMTKEEFAQHVKSNTLPMYRLAYSILQNSADAEDAVSEAIVHAYEKLETLKKADSFRNWILQIAANEAKKIYRQNKRTSPVEWKENLSPEFYDEHHELWDAVMQLDGGYRDVIVLFYYERCTIPEISRILECRQGTVKSRLHRAKE
;
A
#
# COMPACT_ATOMS: atom_id res chain seq x y z
N MET A 1 -23.84 -11.48 -7.18
CA MET A 1 -24.17 -10.11 -7.58
C MET A 1 -23.08 -9.15 -7.12
N ALA A 2 -22.53 -8.38 -8.02
CA ALA A 2 -21.50 -7.41 -7.66
C ALA A 2 -22.12 -6.23 -6.90
N VAL A 3 -21.40 -5.72 -5.90
CA VAL A 3 -21.87 -4.59 -5.08
C VAL A 3 -21.73 -3.26 -5.82
N MET A 4 -21.08 -3.23 -6.97
CA MET A 4 -20.88 -2.01 -7.75
C MET A 4 -20.75 -2.31 -9.23
N THR A 5 -21.04 -1.30 -10.04
CA THR A 5 -20.89 -1.40 -11.49
C THR A 5 -19.41 -1.22 -11.90
N LYS A 6 -19.12 -1.47 -13.17
CA LYS A 6 -17.78 -1.22 -13.71
C LYS A 6 -17.38 0.24 -13.57
N GLU A 7 -18.31 1.15 -13.80
CA GLU A 7 -18.07 2.58 -13.70
C GLU A 7 -17.77 2.99 -12.26
N GLU A 8 -18.53 2.45 -11.32
CA GLU A 8 -18.30 2.68 -9.90
C GLU A 8 -16.94 2.13 -9.47
N PHE A 9 -16.60 0.93 -9.95
CA PHE A 9 -15.29 0.34 -9.68
C PHE A 9 -14.17 1.23 -10.19
N ALA A 10 -14.28 1.72 -11.41
CA ALA A 10 -13.27 2.59 -12.00
C ALA A 10 -13.07 3.87 -11.17
N GLN A 11 -14.17 4.45 -10.68
CA GLN A 11 -14.10 5.65 -9.84
C GLN A 11 -13.43 5.36 -8.49
N HIS A 12 -13.78 4.24 -7.87
CA HIS A 12 -13.16 3.85 -6.60
C HIS A 12 -11.67 3.56 -6.76
N VAL A 13 -11.28 2.93 -7.87
CA VAL A 13 -9.88 2.70 -8.18
C VAL A 13 -9.15 4.03 -8.33
N LYS A 14 -9.72 4.94 -9.10
CA LYS A 14 -9.12 6.25 -9.31
C LYS A 14 -8.90 7.01 -8.01
N SER A 15 -9.88 6.96 -7.11
CA SER A 15 -9.80 7.61 -5.80
C SER A 15 -8.74 6.98 -4.89
N ASN A 16 -8.38 5.73 -5.13
CA ASN A 16 -7.46 4.98 -4.26
C ASN A 16 -6.11 4.70 -4.91
N THR A 17 -5.87 5.18 -6.12
CA THR A 17 -4.60 4.91 -6.83
C THR A 17 -3.40 5.47 -6.07
N LEU A 18 -3.47 6.70 -5.59
CA LEU A 18 -2.38 7.30 -4.85
C LEU A 18 -2.13 6.58 -3.52
N PRO A 19 -3.15 6.28 -2.69
CA PRO A 19 -2.95 5.45 -1.52
C PRO A 19 -2.30 4.10 -1.82
N MET A 20 -2.75 3.42 -2.87
CA MET A 20 -2.17 2.14 -3.28
C MET A 20 -0.69 2.30 -3.64
N TYR A 21 -0.37 3.34 -4.40
CA TYR A 21 1.00 3.60 -4.81
C TYR A 21 1.89 3.90 -3.61
N ARG A 22 1.43 4.77 -2.71
CA ARG A 22 2.20 5.10 -1.50
C ARG A 22 2.52 3.85 -0.68
N LEU A 23 1.53 2.99 -0.50
CA LEU A 23 1.72 1.74 0.24
C LEU A 23 2.71 0.82 -0.48
N ALA A 24 2.51 0.61 -1.77
CA ALA A 24 3.39 -0.25 -2.57
C ALA A 24 4.82 0.30 -2.57
N TYR A 25 4.99 1.61 -2.73
CA TYR A 25 6.31 2.22 -2.71
C TYR A 25 6.98 2.08 -1.35
N SER A 26 6.21 2.19 -0.27
CA SER A 26 6.76 2.02 1.08
C SER A 26 7.34 0.62 1.28
N ILE A 27 6.79 -0.37 0.59
CA ILE A 27 7.26 -1.76 0.66
C ILE A 27 8.45 -1.98 -0.28
N LEU A 28 8.35 -1.48 -1.51
CA LEU A 28 9.29 -1.80 -2.59
C LEU A 28 10.42 -0.80 -2.77
N GLN A 29 10.18 0.46 -2.47
CA GLN A 29 11.13 1.58 -2.67
C GLN A 29 11.67 1.66 -4.10
N ASN A 30 10.84 1.33 -5.07
CA ASN A 30 11.15 1.40 -6.49
C ASN A 30 9.87 1.80 -7.20
N SER A 31 9.92 2.90 -7.97
CA SER A 31 8.71 3.43 -8.58
C SER A 31 8.13 2.52 -9.64
N ALA A 32 8.97 1.89 -10.46
CA ALA A 32 8.49 0.96 -11.49
C ALA A 32 7.80 -0.25 -10.87
N ASP A 33 8.40 -0.83 -9.83
CA ASP A 33 7.84 -1.98 -9.14
C ASP A 33 6.55 -1.61 -8.40
N ALA A 34 6.50 -0.41 -7.81
CA ALA A 34 5.28 0.07 -7.15
C ALA A 34 4.14 0.24 -8.16
N GLU A 35 4.43 0.79 -9.34
CA GLU A 35 3.43 0.91 -10.40
C GLU A 35 2.94 -0.46 -10.87
N ASP A 36 3.85 -1.42 -11.02
CA ASP A 36 3.49 -2.79 -11.37
C ASP A 36 2.57 -3.41 -10.31
N ALA A 37 2.90 -3.21 -9.03
CA ALA A 37 2.08 -3.73 -7.94
C ALA A 37 0.67 -3.14 -7.97
N VAL A 38 0.56 -1.84 -8.22
CA VAL A 38 -0.75 -1.17 -8.32
C VAL A 38 -1.53 -1.72 -9.50
N SER A 39 -0.90 -1.86 -10.66
CA SER A 39 -1.56 -2.39 -11.85
C SER A 39 -2.07 -3.81 -11.64
N GLU A 40 -1.24 -4.68 -11.07
CA GLU A 40 -1.64 -6.05 -10.76
C GLU A 40 -2.76 -6.09 -9.72
N ALA A 41 -2.69 -5.20 -8.72
CA ALA A 41 -3.73 -5.12 -7.70
C ALA A 41 -5.07 -4.74 -8.30
N ILE A 42 -5.08 -3.81 -9.26
CA ILE A 42 -6.31 -3.38 -9.93
C ILE A 42 -6.91 -4.54 -10.72
N VAL A 43 -6.08 -5.29 -11.46
CA VAL A 43 -6.54 -6.45 -12.21
C VAL A 43 -7.14 -7.51 -11.27
N HIS A 44 -6.44 -7.84 -10.20
CA HIS A 44 -6.91 -8.81 -9.23
C HIS A 44 -8.20 -8.35 -8.54
N ALA A 45 -8.28 -7.06 -8.22
CA ALA A 45 -9.49 -6.50 -7.60
C ALA A 45 -10.69 -6.65 -8.53
N TYR A 46 -10.50 -6.37 -9.82
CA TYR A 46 -11.57 -6.50 -10.80
C TYR A 46 -12.04 -7.96 -10.91
N GLU A 47 -11.09 -8.89 -10.96
CA GLU A 47 -11.40 -10.32 -11.05
C GLU A 47 -12.13 -10.82 -9.80
N LYS A 48 -11.83 -10.24 -8.64
CA LYS A 48 -12.40 -10.66 -7.36
C LYS A 48 -13.49 -9.73 -6.85
N LEU A 49 -14.01 -8.85 -7.71
CA LEU A 49 -15.00 -7.86 -7.32
C LEU A 49 -16.21 -8.49 -6.65
N GLU A 50 -16.60 -9.68 -7.07
CA GLU A 50 -17.74 -10.39 -6.50
C GLU A 50 -17.51 -10.80 -5.04
N THR A 51 -16.26 -10.89 -4.61
CA THR A 51 -15.95 -11.23 -3.22
C THR A 51 -16.09 -10.05 -2.27
N LEU A 52 -16.13 -8.82 -2.81
CA LEU A 52 -16.36 -7.63 -2.01
C LEU A 52 -17.82 -7.57 -1.61
N LYS A 53 -18.09 -7.56 -0.32
CA LYS A 53 -19.46 -7.62 0.19
C LYS A 53 -20.08 -6.25 0.42
N LYS A 54 -19.27 -5.23 0.69
CA LYS A 54 -19.75 -3.88 0.96
C LYS A 54 -18.88 -2.87 0.24
N ALA A 55 -19.51 -1.92 -0.44
CA ALA A 55 -18.80 -0.85 -1.13
C ALA A 55 -17.94 -0.02 -0.16
N ASP A 56 -18.40 0.14 1.08
CA ASP A 56 -17.68 0.90 2.11
C ASP A 56 -16.33 0.28 2.46
N SER A 57 -16.17 -1.02 2.22
CA SER A 57 -14.95 -1.75 2.52
C SER A 57 -13.93 -1.71 1.37
N PHE A 58 -14.26 -1.04 0.27
CA PHE A 58 -13.44 -1.05 -0.94
C PHE A 58 -12.01 -0.59 -0.67
N ARG A 59 -11.85 0.52 0.02
CA ARG A 59 -10.53 1.09 0.26
C ARG A 59 -9.60 0.10 0.97
N ASN A 60 -10.06 -0.45 2.09
CA ASN A 60 -9.23 -1.37 2.87
C ASN A 60 -8.99 -2.68 2.11
N TRP A 61 -10.00 -3.12 1.37
CA TRP A 61 -9.92 -4.33 0.56
C TRP A 61 -8.87 -4.18 -0.54
N ILE A 62 -8.90 -3.07 -1.30
CA ILE A 62 -7.96 -2.89 -2.39
C ILE A 62 -6.55 -2.58 -1.88
N LEU A 63 -6.43 -1.91 -0.73
CA LEU A 63 -5.12 -1.70 -0.10
C LEU A 63 -4.50 -3.03 0.34
N GLN A 64 -5.30 -3.96 0.83
CA GLN A 64 -4.81 -5.29 1.17
C GLN A 64 -4.30 -6.02 -0.07
N ILE A 65 -5.03 -5.93 -1.17
CA ILE A 65 -4.60 -6.54 -2.44
C ILE A 65 -3.30 -5.91 -2.91
N ALA A 66 -3.19 -4.57 -2.83
CA ALA A 66 -1.98 -3.86 -3.22
C ALA A 66 -0.78 -4.26 -2.35
N ALA A 67 -0.99 -4.38 -1.04
CA ALA A 67 0.06 -4.82 -0.13
C ALA A 67 0.55 -6.23 -0.48
N ASN A 68 -0.37 -7.13 -0.79
CA ASN A 68 -0.02 -8.50 -1.14
C ASN A 68 0.77 -8.57 -2.45
N GLU A 69 0.38 -7.77 -3.44
CA GLU A 69 1.12 -7.71 -4.71
C GLU A 69 2.52 -7.13 -4.51
N ALA A 70 2.64 -6.08 -3.70
CA ALA A 70 3.94 -5.48 -3.39
C ALA A 70 4.85 -6.47 -2.66
N LYS A 71 4.31 -7.19 -1.68
CA LYS A 71 5.08 -8.21 -0.96
C LYS A 71 5.55 -9.32 -1.88
N LYS A 72 4.72 -9.72 -2.83
CA LYS A 72 5.06 -10.74 -3.81
C LYS A 72 6.25 -10.29 -4.67
N ILE A 73 6.21 -9.07 -5.17
CA ILE A 73 7.30 -8.50 -5.97
C ILE A 73 8.56 -8.38 -5.11
N TYR A 74 8.43 -7.94 -3.87
CA TYR A 74 9.57 -7.83 -2.95
C TYR A 74 10.29 -9.17 -2.79
N ARG A 75 9.52 -10.24 -2.59
CA ARG A 75 10.10 -11.58 -2.44
C ARG A 75 10.80 -12.05 -3.72
N GLN A 76 10.22 -11.75 -4.89
CA GLN A 76 10.83 -12.09 -6.17
C GLN A 76 12.14 -11.35 -6.38
N ASN A 77 12.15 -10.05 -6.08
CA ASN A 77 13.35 -9.22 -6.25
C ASN A 77 14.48 -9.66 -5.32
N LYS A 78 14.14 -10.04 -4.12
CA LYS A 78 15.12 -10.49 -3.14
C LYS A 78 15.86 -11.74 -3.61
N ARG A 79 15.22 -12.56 -4.45
CA ARG A 79 15.83 -13.77 -5.00
C ARG A 79 16.71 -13.47 -6.21
N THR A 80 16.37 -12.44 -6.99
CA THR A 80 16.98 -12.21 -8.28
C THR A 80 17.98 -11.05 -8.30
N SER A 81 17.88 -10.12 -7.38
CA SER A 81 18.75 -8.95 -7.35
C SER A 81 19.01 -8.49 -5.93
N PRO A 82 20.22 -8.67 -5.41
CA PRO A 82 20.56 -8.19 -4.07
C PRO A 82 20.83 -6.68 -4.02
N VAL A 83 20.82 -6.00 -5.16
CA VAL A 83 21.13 -4.58 -5.22
C VAL A 83 19.91 -3.75 -4.87
N GLU A 84 20.02 -2.97 -3.80
CA GLU A 84 18.96 -2.04 -3.42
C GLU A 84 19.11 -0.74 -4.23
N TRP A 85 18.11 -0.47 -5.04
CA TRP A 85 18.03 0.79 -5.76
C TRP A 85 17.06 1.68 -5.02
N LYS A 86 17.53 2.88 -4.64
CA LYS A 86 16.65 3.90 -4.10
C LYS A 86 16.42 4.92 -5.20
N GLU A 87 15.22 4.93 -5.71
CA GLU A 87 14.81 5.91 -6.70
C GLU A 87 14.14 7.09 -6.01
N ASN A 88 14.27 8.25 -6.62
CA ASN A 88 13.51 9.40 -6.18
C ASN A 88 12.10 9.29 -6.73
N LEU A 89 11.13 9.70 -5.92
CA LEU A 89 9.75 9.75 -6.37
C LEU A 89 9.59 10.78 -7.48
N SER A 90 8.62 10.55 -8.35
CA SER A 90 8.23 11.55 -9.34
C SER A 90 7.76 12.81 -8.62
N PRO A 91 8.03 14.00 -9.20
CA PRO A 91 7.60 15.25 -8.56
C PRO A 91 6.11 15.30 -8.23
N GLU A 92 5.28 14.60 -8.98
CA GLU A 92 3.83 14.57 -8.77
C GLU A 92 3.42 13.90 -7.45
N PHE A 93 4.33 13.14 -6.83
CA PHE A 93 4.08 12.51 -5.54
C PHE A 93 4.63 13.33 -4.38
N TYR A 94 5.35 14.41 -4.66
CA TYR A 94 5.81 15.32 -3.63
C TYR A 94 4.71 16.35 -3.35
N ASP A 95 4.39 16.52 -2.09
CA ASP A 95 3.49 17.56 -1.64
C ASP A 95 4.20 18.43 -0.60
N GLU A 96 3.45 19.22 0.16
CA GLU A 96 4.04 20.04 1.21
C GLU A 96 4.69 19.25 2.32
N HIS A 97 4.45 17.92 2.35
CA HIS A 97 4.98 17.02 3.37
C HIS A 97 6.07 16.09 2.83
N HIS A 98 6.71 16.45 1.73
CA HIS A 98 7.72 15.57 1.12
C HIS A 98 8.90 15.29 2.05
N GLU A 99 9.23 16.21 2.94
CA GLU A 99 10.31 15.99 3.91
C GLU A 99 9.94 14.88 4.90
N LEU A 100 8.68 14.85 5.35
CA LEU A 100 8.20 13.78 6.20
C LEU A 100 8.22 12.45 5.44
N TRP A 101 7.78 12.47 4.18
CA TRP A 101 7.81 11.26 3.35
C TRP A 101 9.23 10.72 3.22
N ASP A 102 10.20 11.59 2.93
CA ASP A 102 11.59 11.19 2.80
C ASP A 102 12.11 10.59 4.11
N ALA A 103 11.75 11.17 5.24
CA ALA A 103 12.14 10.65 6.54
C ALA A 103 11.54 9.26 6.79
N VAL A 104 10.26 9.07 6.44
CA VAL A 104 9.60 7.77 6.58
C VAL A 104 10.27 6.73 5.69
N MET A 105 10.68 7.11 4.50
CA MET A 105 11.34 6.20 3.57
C MET A 105 12.72 5.75 4.04
N GLN A 106 13.30 6.44 5.03
CA GLN A 106 14.58 6.01 5.63
C GLN A 106 14.38 4.93 6.70
N LEU A 107 13.15 4.69 7.13
CA LEU A 107 12.85 3.64 8.11
C LEU A 107 12.99 2.25 7.48
N ASP A 108 13.14 1.24 8.33
CA ASP A 108 13.15 -0.15 7.88
C ASP A 108 11.77 -0.54 7.33
N GLY A 109 11.76 -1.53 6.42
CA GLY A 109 10.57 -1.91 5.66
C GLY A 109 9.33 -2.17 6.49
N GLY A 110 9.49 -2.86 7.62
CA GLY A 110 8.35 -3.18 8.47
C GLY A 110 7.73 -1.99 9.17
N TYR A 111 8.43 -0.86 9.22
CA TYR A 111 7.93 0.36 9.84
C TYR A 111 7.32 1.32 8.82
N ARG A 112 7.87 1.34 7.60
CA ARG A 112 7.40 2.26 6.57
C ARG A 112 5.92 2.06 6.24
N ASP A 113 5.52 0.83 5.97
CA ASP A 113 4.15 0.53 5.56
C ASP A 113 3.14 0.84 6.66
N VAL A 114 3.51 0.55 7.91
CA VAL A 114 2.65 0.85 9.06
C VAL A 114 2.45 2.36 9.21
N ILE A 115 3.53 3.14 9.09
CA ILE A 115 3.46 4.60 9.19
C ILE A 115 2.65 5.20 8.04
N VAL A 116 2.85 4.71 6.82
CA VAL A 116 2.10 5.19 5.67
C VAL A 116 0.60 4.96 5.88
N LEU A 117 0.21 3.78 6.30
CA LEU A 117 -1.20 3.48 6.53
C LEU A 117 -1.78 4.29 7.68
N PHE A 118 -1.04 4.49 8.75
CA PHE A 118 -1.54 5.21 9.92
C PHE A 118 -1.65 6.71 9.67
N TYR A 119 -0.58 7.33 9.17
CA TYR A 119 -0.51 8.79 9.06
C TYR A 119 -0.99 9.33 7.73
N TYR A 120 -0.66 8.68 6.62
CA TYR A 120 -1.08 9.16 5.30
C TYR A 120 -2.49 8.71 4.95
N GLU A 121 -2.82 7.46 5.26
CA GLU A 121 -4.12 6.91 4.88
C GLU A 121 -5.12 6.92 6.02
N ARG A 122 -4.70 7.34 7.21
CA ARG A 122 -5.55 7.47 8.41
C ARG A 122 -6.30 6.19 8.77
N CYS A 123 -5.63 5.07 8.58
CA CYS A 123 -6.20 3.78 8.96
C CYS A 123 -6.12 3.57 10.47
N THR A 124 -7.11 2.88 11.01
CA THR A 124 -7.09 2.45 12.41
C THR A 124 -6.16 1.24 12.55
N ILE A 125 -5.76 0.94 13.77
CA ILE A 125 -4.91 -0.23 14.03
C ILE A 125 -5.56 -1.54 13.56
N PRO A 126 -6.86 -1.80 13.82
CA PRO A 126 -7.50 -2.97 13.24
C PRO A 126 -7.49 -3.01 11.72
N GLU A 127 -7.68 -1.86 11.06
CA GLU A 127 -7.62 -1.79 9.60
C GLU A 127 -6.22 -2.12 9.08
N ILE A 128 -5.18 -1.55 9.69
CA ILE A 128 -3.79 -1.83 9.31
C ILE A 128 -3.48 -3.32 9.49
N SER A 129 -3.93 -3.89 10.60
CA SER A 129 -3.78 -5.31 10.89
C SER A 129 -4.34 -6.19 9.77
N ARG A 130 -5.51 -5.85 9.25
CA ARG A 130 -6.12 -6.58 8.14
C ARG A 130 -5.38 -6.35 6.83
N ILE A 131 -5.03 -5.11 6.54
CA ILE A 131 -4.35 -4.77 5.27
C ILE A 131 -3.01 -5.48 5.18
N LEU A 132 -2.24 -5.47 6.25
CA LEU A 132 -0.90 -6.06 6.27
C LEU A 132 -0.89 -7.52 6.72
N GLU A 133 -2.04 -8.05 7.10
CA GLU A 133 -2.18 -9.44 7.57
C GLU A 133 -1.23 -9.75 8.72
N CYS A 134 -1.25 -8.90 9.74
CA CYS A 134 -0.46 -9.10 10.94
C CYS A 134 -1.32 -8.81 12.18
N ARG A 135 -0.80 -9.14 13.34
CA ARG A 135 -1.53 -8.95 14.60
C ARG A 135 -1.56 -7.47 14.99
N GLN A 136 -2.64 -7.05 15.65
CA GLN A 136 -2.77 -5.67 16.12
C GLN A 136 -1.63 -5.28 17.06
N GLY A 137 -1.20 -6.20 17.91
CA GLY A 137 -0.05 -5.97 18.78
C GLY A 137 1.22 -5.65 18.01
N THR A 138 1.42 -6.32 16.88
CA THR A 138 2.56 -6.05 15.99
C THR A 138 2.47 -4.64 15.41
N VAL A 139 1.27 -4.22 14.99
CA VAL A 139 1.06 -2.87 14.46
C VAL A 139 1.38 -1.83 15.53
N LYS A 140 0.85 -2.00 16.74
CA LYS A 140 1.11 -1.08 17.86
C LYS A 140 2.60 -0.97 18.17
N SER A 141 3.27 -2.11 18.23
CA SER A 141 4.68 -2.18 18.52
C SER A 141 5.51 -1.44 17.47
N ARG A 142 5.20 -1.67 16.20
CA ARG A 142 5.90 -1.01 15.10
C ARG A 142 5.64 0.48 15.06
N LEU A 143 4.40 0.91 15.31
CA LEU A 143 4.07 2.33 15.38
C LEU A 143 4.85 3.02 16.48
N HIS A 144 4.94 2.38 17.64
CA HIS A 144 5.67 2.93 18.79
C HIS A 144 7.15 3.11 18.46
N ARG A 145 7.77 2.10 17.89
CA ARG A 145 9.20 2.15 17.54
C ARG A 145 9.49 3.14 16.42
N ALA A 146 8.59 3.24 15.45
CA ALA A 146 8.78 4.14 14.33
C ALA A 146 8.77 5.61 14.75
N LYS A 147 8.06 5.94 15.85
CA LYS A 147 8.02 7.31 16.36
C LYS A 147 9.31 7.73 17.05
N GLU A 148 10.11 6.78 17.44
CA GLU A 148 11.42 7.08 18.03
C GLU A 148 12.44 7.36 16.93
#